data_91233e79c1f2c41cf36ad552c3c0303e
#
_entry.id   91233e79c1f2c41cf36ad552c3c0303e
#
_cell.length_a   1.000
_cell.length_b   1.000
_cell.length_c   1.000
_cell.angle_alpha   90.00
_cell.angle_beta   90.00
_cell.angle_gamma   90.00
#
_symmetry.space_group_name_H-M   'P 1'
#
loop_
_entity.id
_entity.type
_entity.pdbx_description
1 polymer ?
#
loop_
_entity_poly.entity_id
_entity_poly.type
_entity_poly.pdbx_seq_one_letter_code
_entity_poly.pdbx_strand_id
1 'polypeptide(L)'
;MTSVLAIASDPALDPALVEEVKTTRPDRVTVLLLASGFAADTWAWRDGPRERALRDRLALLLARIEARTGAFVSGLVGDSDAVDGADFDDVVRAPGVLAAA
;
A
#
# COMPACT_ATOMS: atom_id res chain seq x y z
N MET A 1 1.24 -20.26 -4.77
CA MET A 1 1.87 -18.95 -4.64
C MET A 1 0.89 -17.98 -3.99
N THR A 2 1.32 -17.30 -2.96
CA THR A 2 0.45 -16.39 -2.20
C THR A 2 0.63 -14.96 -2.67
N SER A 3 -0.44 -14.37 -3.19
CA SER A 3 -0.49 -12.98 -3.63
C SER A 3 -1.28 -12.17 -2.62
N VAL A 4 -0.70 -11.06 -2.16
CA VAL A 4 -1.31 -10.22 -1.14
C VAL A 4 -1.42 -8.78 -1.66
N LEU A 5 -2.59 -8.18 -1.45
CA LEU A 5 -2.79 -6.75 -1.67
C LEU A 5 -2.69 -6.05 -0.31
N ALA A 6 -1.71 -5.15 -0.19
CA ALA A 6 -1.54 -4.35 1.02
C ALA A 6 -2.02 -2.92 0.73
N ILE A 7 -3.00 -2.46 1.49
CA ILE A 7 -3.59 -1.14 1.31
C ILE A 7 -3.06 -0.19 2.39
N ALA A 8 -2.29 0.80 1.96
CA ALA A 8 -1.71 1.80 2.83
C ALA A 8 -2.52 3.09 2.78
N SER A 9 -2.88 3.62 3.92
CA SER A 9 -3.66 4.86 4.04
C SER A 9 -2.91 5.89 4.88
N ASP A 10 -2.97 5.80 6.19
CA ASP A 10 -2.32 6.73 7.11
C ASP A 10 -0.84 6.35 7.28
N PRO A 11 0.11 7.28 7.08
CA PRO A 11 1.53 6.99 7.28
C PRO A 11 1.88 6.45 8.67
N ALA A 12 1.14 6.86 9.68
CA ALA A 12 1.38 6.39 11.05
C ALA A 12 1.14 4.89 11.19
N LEU A 13 0.35 4.30 10.30
CA LEU A 13 0.01 2.88 10.33
C LEU A 13 0.94 2.02 9.45
N ASP A 14 1.87 2.63 8.74
CA ASP A 14 2.77 1.89 7.84
C ASP A 14 3.55 0.78 8.56
N PRO A 15 4.13 0.98 9.74
CA PRO A 15 4.83 -0.10 10.43
C PRO A 15 3.93 -1.28 10.76
N ALA A 16 2.70 -1.00 11.18
CA ALA A 16 1.73 -2.06 11.49
C ALA A 16 1.32 -2.81 10.23
N LEU A 17 1.15 -2.10 9.12
CA LEU A 17 0.83 -2.71 7.83
C LEU A 17 1.93 -3.68 7.40
N VAL A 18 3.19 -3.28 7.51
CA VAL A 18 4.33 -4.13 7.16
C VAL A 18 4.31 -5.42 7.98
N GLU A 19 4.04 -5.33 9.29
CA GLU A 19 3.99 -6.51 10.15
C GLU A 19 2.80 -7.42 9.81
N GLU A 20 1.65 -6.85 9.47
CA GLU A 20 0.50 -7.64 9.04
C GLU A 20 0.78 -8.38 7.74
N VAL A 21 1.41 -7.72 6.78
CA VAL A 21 1.80 -8.35 5.51
C VAL A 21 2.76 -9.51 5.77
N LYS A 22 3.70 -9.32 6.66
CA LYS A 22 4.68 -10.35 7.03
C LYS A 22 3.99 -11.61 7.54
N THR A 23 2.91 -11.48 8.30
CA THR A 23 2.20 -12.64 8.86
C THR A 23 1.55 -13.50 7.79
N THR A 24 1.27 -12.96 6.63
CA THR A 24 0.65 -13.71 5.54
C THR A 24 1.61 -14.61 4.78
N ARG A 25 2.92 -14.43 5.00
CA ARG A 25 3.98 -15.15 4.28
C ARG A 25 3.80 -15.10 2.76
N PRO A 26 3.76 -13.89 2.20
CA PRO A 26 3.44 -13.73 0.78
C PRO A 26 4.61 -14.09 -0.13
N ASP A 27 4.28 -14.52 -1.33
CA ASP A 27 5.26 -14.65 -2.43
C ASP A 27 5.30 -13.37 -3.26
N ARG A 28 4.15 -12.73 -3.40
CA ARG A 28 4.00 -11.46 -4.11
C ARG A 28 3.16 -10.51 -3.28
N VAL A 29 3.57 -9.26 -3.25
CA VAL A 29 2.82 -8.19 -2.59
C VAL A 29 2.64 -7.04 -3.54
N THR A 30 1.41 -6.58 -3.67
CA THR A 30 1.10 -5.33 -4.35
C THR A 30 0.66 -4.33 -3.31
N VAL A 31 1.35 -3.20 -3.22
CA VAL A 31 1.00 -2.14 -2.29
C VAL A 31 0.18 -1.09 -3.01
N LEU A 32 -1.02 -0.83 -2.52
CA LEU A 32 -1.85 0.27 -3.00
C LEU A 32 -1.78 1.39 -1.98
N LEU A 33 -1.12 2.47 -2.35
CA LEU A 33 -1.07 3.68 -1.52
C LEU A 33 -2.27 4.55 -1.88
N LEU A 34 -3.19 4.70 -0.94
CA LEU A 34 -4.40 5.47 -1.19
C LEU A 34 -4.08 6.96 -1.30
N ALA A 35 -4.52 7.54 -2.38
CA ALA A 35 -4.35 8.94 -2.68
C ALA A 35 -5.64 9.74 -2.50
N SER A 36 -6.55 9.24 -1.66
CA SER A 36 -7.78 9.94 -1.35
C SER A 36 -7.48 11.33 -0.79
N GLY A 37 -8.17 12.33 -1.25
CA GLY A 37 -7.85 13.71 -0.91
C GLY A 37 -7.05 14.43 -1.99
N PHE A 38 -6.45 13.69 -2.91
CA PHE A 38 -5.76 14.28 -4.06
C PHE A 38 -6.60 14.25 -5.34
N ALA A 39 -7.71 13.54 -5.31
CA ALA A 39 -8.54 13.34 -6.50
C ALA A 39 -9.04 14.64 -7.12
N ALA A 40 -9.34 15.64 -6.30
CA ALA A 40 -9.82 16.93 -6.77
C ALA A 40 -8.73 17.76 -7.47
N ASP A 41 -7.47 17.50 -7.16
CA ASP A 41 -6.32 18.25 -7.65
C ASP A 41 -5.35 17.36 -8.42
N THR A 42 -5.89 16.43 -9.19
CA THR A 42 -5.10 15.38 -9.83
C THR A 42 -3.95 15.91 -10.67
N TRP A 43 -4.15 16.99 -11.37
CA TRP A 43 -3.09 17.52 -12.20
C TRP A 43 -2.16 18.48 -11.48
N ALA A 44 -2.57 18.99 -10.32
CA ALA A 44 -1.69 19.78 -9.48
C ALA A 44 -0.70 18.89 -8.71
N TRP A 45 -1.09 17.68 -8.36
CA TRP A 45 -0.19 16.80 -7.59
C TRP A 45 0.80 16.03 -8.45
N ARG A 46 0.55 15.92 -9.75
CA ARG A 46 1.44 15.17 -10.67
C ARG A 46 2.88 15.64 -10.66
N ASP A 47 3.10 16.94 -10.57
CA ASP A 47 4.42 17.54 -10.61
C ASP A 47 4.80 18.23 -9.30
N GLY A 48 3.99 18.02 -8.26
CA GLY A 48 4.15 18.75 -7.00
C GLY A 48 4.90 17.97 -5.93
N PRO A 49 5.19 18.67 -4.81
CA PRO A 49 5.81 18.03 -3.65
C PRO A 49 5.03 16.86 -3.09
N ARG A 50 3.70 16.89 -3.20
CA ARG A 50 2.84 15.81 -2.72
C ARG A 50 3.06 14.53 -3.49
N GLU A 51 3.21 14.61 -4.80
CA GLU A 51 3.49 13.44 -5.63
C GLU A 51 4.82 12.83 -5.23
N ARG A 52 5.84 13.65 -5.05
CA ARG A 52 7.15 13.19 -4.61
C ARG A 52 7.09 12.52 -3.25
N ALA A 53 6.38 13.13 -2.31
CA ALA A 53 6.22 12.58 -0.97
C ALA A 53 5.52 11.21 -1.02
N LEU A 54 4.50 11.06 -1.85
CA LEU A 54 3.80 9.79 -2.02
C LEU A 54 4.69 8.74 -2.66
N ARG A 55 5.47 9.12 -3.66
CA ARG A 55 6.42 8.20 -4.31
C ARG A 55 7.51 7.75 -3.35
N ASP A 56 8.06 8.68 -2.56
CA ASP A 56 9.08 8.36 -1.59
C ASP A 56 8.54 7.43 -0.50
N ARG A 57 7.33 7.70 -0.03
CA ARG A 57 6.67 6.84 0.94
C ARG A 57 6.42 5.45 0.37
N LEU A 58 5.93 5.39 -0.86
CA LEU A 58 5.68 4.11 -1.52
C LEU A 58 6.97 3.32 -1.66
N ALA A 59 8.04 3.95 -2.14
CA ALA A 59 9.34 3.31 -2.29
C ALA A 59 9.84 2.76 -0.96
N LEU A 60 9.68 3.50 0.12
CA LEU A 60 10.09 3.06 1.45
C LEU A 60 9.27 1.86 1.92
N LEU A 61 7.95 1.88 1.69
CA LEU A 61 7.08 0.75 2.02
C LEU A 61 7.48 -0.50 1.25
N LEU A 62 7.71 -0.37 -0.06
CA LEU A 62 8.13 -1.50 -0.89
C LEU A 62 9.42 -2.11 -0.37
N ALA A 63 10.40 -1.27 -0.05
CA ALA A 63 11.69 -1.72 0.47
C ALA A 63 11.54 -2.42 1.82
N ARG A 64 10.71 -1.90 2.71
CA ARG A 64 10.47 -2.49 4.02
C ARG A 64 9.78 -3.84 3.92
N ILE A 65 8.76 -3.94 3.09
CA ILE A 65 8.03 -5.19 2.90
C ILE A 65 8.95 -6.23 2.27
N GLU A 66 9.71 -5.87 1.27
CA GLU A 66 10.67 -6.77 0.65
C GLU A 66 11.68 -7.28 1.68
N ALA A 67 12.24 -6.40 2.49
CA ALA A 67 13.22 -6.76 3.51
C ALA A 67 12.64 -7.71 4.56
N ARG A 68 11.36 -7.57 4.88
CA ARG A 68 10.72 -8.38 5.92
C ARG A 68 10.14 -9.69 5.41
N THR A 69 9.81 -9.77 4.13
CA THR A 69 9.10 -10.93 3.56
C THR A 69 9.90 -11.71 2.55
N GLY A 70 10.86 -11.08 1.87
CA GLY A 70 11.55 -11.68 0.73
C GLY A 70 10.67 -11.83 -0.50
N ALA A 71 9.47 -11.28 -0.50
CA ALA A 71 8.54 -11.40 -1.61
C ALA A 71 8.87 -10.44 -2.75
N PHE A 72 8.30 -10.70 -3.93
CA PHE A 72 8.27 -9.72 -4.98
C PHE A 72 7.28 -8.63 -4.61
N VAL A 73 7.73 -7.39 -4.56
CA VAL A 73 6.91 -6.26 -4.13
C VAL A 73 6.81 -5.25 -5.24
N SER A 74 5.59 -4.85 -5.55
CA SER A 74 5.30 -3.76 -6.48
C SER A 74 4.26 -2.84 -5.86
N GLY A 75 4.12 -1.65 -6.39
CA GLY A 75 3.18 -0.70 -5.79
C GLY A 75 2.64 0.31 -6.78
N LEU A 76 1.53 0.91 -6.39
CA LEU A 76 0.91 1.99 -7.14
C LEU A 76 0.21 2.94 -6.19
N VAL A 77 -0.02 4.14 -6.67
CA VAL A 77 -0.78 5.17 -5.96
C VAL A 77 -2.11 5.32 -6.68
N GLY A 78 -3.19 5.30 -5.94
CA GLY A 78 -4.52 5.43 -6.54
C GLY A 78 -5.64 5.34 -5.52
N ASP A 79 -6.85 5.23 -6.05
CA ASP A 79 -8.05 5.05 -5.24
C ASP A 79 -8.22 3.59 -4.82
N SER A 80 -9.14 3.34 -3.90
CA SER A 80 -9.48 1.99 -3.47
C SER A 80 -9.95 1.09 -4.62
N ASP A 81 -10.44 1.69 -5.70
CA ASP A 81 -10.91 0.95 -6.88
C ASP A 81 -9.81 0.69 -7.91
N ALA A 82 -8.60 1.18 -7.69
CA ALA A 82 -7.50 1.04 -8.64
C ALA A 82 -7.08 -0.42 -8.84
N VAL A 83 -7.31 -1.26 -7.85
CA VAL A 83 -6.96 -2.69 -7.87
C VAL A 83 -8.13 -3.48 -7.32
N ASP A 84 -8.45 -4.59 -7.99
CA ASP A 84 -9.49 -5.50 -7.52
C ASP A 84 -8.89 -6.48 -6.51
N GLY A 85 -9.37 -6.43 -5.27
CA GLY A 85 -8.93 -7.34 -4.22
C GLY A 85 -9.19 -8.81 -4.52
N ALA A 86 -10.17 -9.10 -5.38
CA ALA A 86 -10.48 -10.47 -5.78
C ALA A 86 -9.34 -11.14 -6.59
N ASP A 87 -8.43 -10.35 -7.15
CA ASP A 87 -7.28 -10.87 -7.87
C ASP A 87 -6.17 -11.37 -6.94
N PHE A 88 -6.34 -11.22 -5.64
CA PHE A 88 -5.34 -11.59 -4.63
C PHE A 88 -5.86 -12.67 -3.68
N ASP A 89 -4.96 -13.43 -3.13
CA ASP A 89 -5.30 -14.46 -2.14
C ASP A 89 -5.71 -13.83 -0.81
N ASP A 90 -5.15 -12.68 -0.48
CA ASP A 90 -5.44 -11.97 0.75
C ASP A 90 -5.35 -10.47 0.55
N VAL A 91 -6.11 -9.72 1.35
CA VAL A 91 -6.08 -8.27 1.34
C VAL A 91 -5.79 -7.81 2.77
N VAL A 92 -4.71 -7.05 2.93
CA VAL A 92 -4.25 -6.59 4.24
C VAL A 92 -4.43 -5.09 4.34
N ARG A 93 -5.03 -4.64 5.43
CA ARG A 93 -5.17 -3.24 5.77
C ARG A 93 -4.54 -2.99 7.12
N ALA A 94 -4.12 -1.77 7.36
CA ALA A 94 -3.57 -1.41 8.66
C ALA A 94 -4.62 -1.63 9.77
N PRO A 95 -4.22 -2.14 10.93
CA PRO A 95 -5.17 -2.52 11.99
C PRO A 95 -6.15 -1.42 12.41
N GLY A 96 -5.72 -0.17 12.40
CA GLY A 96 -6.59 0.93 12.77
C GLY A 96 -7.77 1.13 11.82
N VAL A 97 -7.64 0.73 10.57
CA VAL A 97 -8.71 0.79 9.58
C VAL A 97 -9.74 -0.29 9.84
N LEU A 98 -9.28 -1.47 10.22
CA LEU A 98 -10.17 -2.59 10.54
C LEU A 98 -11.03 -2.31 11.76
N ALA A 99 -10.49 -1.61 12.74
CA ALA A 99 -11.23 -1.27 13.94
C ALA A 99 -12.44 -0.40 13.64
N ALA A 100 -12.42 0.34 12.55
CA ALA A 100 -13.53 1.17 12.14
C ALA A 100 -14.65 0.40 11.44
N ALA A 101 -14.35 -0.77 11.03
CA ALA A 101 -15.35 -1.62 10.38
C ALA A 101 -16.16 -2.39 11.40
#